data_4d8680c6b7075d4beb1584583bd143ad
#
_entry.id   4d8680c6b7075d4beb1584583bd143ad
#
_cell.length_a   1.000
_cell.length_b   1.000
_cell.length_c   1.000
_cell.angle_alpha   90.00
_cell.angle_beta   90.00
_cell.angle_gamma   90.00
#
_symmetry.space_group_name_H-M   'P 1'
#
loop_
_entity.id
_entity.type
_entity.pdbx_description
1 polymer ?
#
loop_
_entity_poly.entity_id
_entity_poly.type
_entity_poly.pdbx_seq_one_letter_code
_entity_poly.pdbx_strand_id
1 'polypeptide(L)'
;RMNHQYVRVSYADVPFFQQAGIDFHTFQSLFWGELFQPANSKKPYQQEMAGDTIRLSAEVHQQATLQFVASISKALLMQTSLTKSAQQTLPLMSWDYDAYKPYGGKKFPTMMKMKLTTGKTAAQVTLNLSNLKNNSDWSTRTEVNTNKYKQVSVESIIKRLQNLSL
;
A
#
# COMPACT_ATOMS: atom_id res chain seq x y z
N ARG A 1 12.67 -9.57 -18.01
CA ARG A 1 11.87 -10.80 -18.10
C ARG A 1 11.80 -11.41 -16.71
N MET A 2 10.65 -11.33 -16.06
CA MET A 2 10.43 -12.10 -14.84
C MET A 2 10.38 -13.59 -15.23
N ASN A 3 11.21 -14.39 -14.58
CA ASN A 3 11.44 -15.80 -14.93
C ASN A 3 10.27 -16.69 -14.48
N HIS A 4 9.07 -16.53 -15.08
CA HIS A 4 7.93 -17.43 -14.83
C HIS A 4 7.81 -17.90 -13.37
N GLN A 5 7.81 -16.94 -12.43
CA GLN A 5 7.73 -17.22 -11.01
C GLN A 5 6.55 -16.48 -10.38
N TYR A 6 5.97 -17.07 -9.34
CA TYR A 6 4.92 -16.45 -8.56
C TYR A 6 5.14 -16.69 -7.07
N VAL A 7 4.57 -15.80 -6.27
CA VAL A 7 4.47 -15.94 -4.82
C VAL A 7 3.01 -16.09 -4.45
N ARG A 8 2.72 -17.02 -3.58
CA ARG A 8 1.41 -17.17 -2.94
C ARG A 8 1.63 -17.30 -1.45
N VAL A 9 1.14 -16.32 -0.70
CA VAL A 9 1.24 -16.28 0.76
C VAL A 9 -0.09 -15.82 1.34
N SER A 10 -0.38 -16.26 2.54
CA SER A 10 -1.44 -15.67 3.35
C SER A 10 -0.96 -14.34 3.95
N TYR A 11 -1.85 -13.37 4.14
CA TYR A 11 -1.54 -12.16 4.90
C TYR A 11 -1.06 -12.48 6.31
N ALA A 12 -1.58 -13.57 6.91
CA ALA A 12 -1.16 -14.05 8.21
C ALA A 12 0.30 -14.54 8.25
N ASP A 13 0.86 -14.95 7.12
CA ASP A 13 2.22 -15.49 7.02
C ASP A 13 3.26 -14.41 6.70
N VAL A 14 2.84 -13.14 6.52
CA VAL A 14 3.75 -12.02 6.25
C VAL A 14 3.93 -11.19 7.52
N PRO A 15 5.04 -11.33 8.25
CA PRO A 15 5.25 -10.67 9.54
C PRO A 15 5.08 -9.14 9.48
N PHE A 16 5.47 -8.53 8.37
CA PHE A 16 5.30 -7.10 8.14
C PHE A 16 3.83 -6.67 8.17
N PHE A 17 2.94 -7.40 7.51
CA PHE A 17 1.51 -7.09 7.52
C PHE A 17 0.89 -7.29 8.89
N GLN A 18 1.29 -8.34 9.62
CA GLN A 18 0.84 -8.56 10.99
C GLN A 18 1.28 -7.43 11.92
N GLN A 19 2.56 -7.04 11.86
CA GLN A 19 3.11 -5.97 12.68
C GLN A 19 2.48 -4.61 12.39
N ALA A 20 2.15 -4.34 11.14
CA ALA A 20 1.49 -3.11 10.71
C ALA A 20 -0.03 -3.12 10.91
N GLY A 21 -0.61 -4.26 11.36
CA GLY A 21 -2.07 -4.41 11.45
C GLY A 21 -2.76 -4.36 10.08
N ILE A 22 -2.04 -4.73 9.01
CA ILE A 22 -2.55 -4.71 7.64
C ILE A 22 -3.22 -6.04 7.36
N ASP A 23 -4.55 -6.03 7.31
CA ASP A 23 -5.37 -7.12 6.82
C ASP A 23 -5.74 -6.93 5.34
N PHE A 24 -6.57 -7.82 4.80
CA PHE A 24 -7.01 -7.72 3.41
C PHE A 24 -7.78 -6.42 3.12
N HIS A 25 -8.65 -6.00 4.02
CA HIS A 25 -9.47 -4.77 3.84
C HIS A 25 -8.60 -3.53 3.89
N THR A 26 -7.66 -3.47 4.83
CA THR A 26 -6.65 -2.42 4.92
C THR A 26 -5.82 -2.34 3.64
N PHE A 27 -5.35 -3.49 3.15
CA PHE A 27 -4.59 -3.56 1.91
C PHE A 27 -5.41 -3.11 0.69
N GLN A 28 -6.67 -3.53 0.62
CA GLN A 28 -7.61 -3.08 -0.40
C GLN A 28 -7.80 -1.56 -0.36
N SER A 29 -7.99 -0.98 0.82
CA SER A 29 -8.13 0.47 1.00
C SER A 29 -6.89 1.24 0.55
N LEU A 30 -5.68 0.70 0.79
CA LEU A 30 -4.44 1.26 0.25
C LEU A 30 -4.46 1.34 -1.27
N PHE A 31 -4.93 0.28 -1.96
CA PHE A 31 -5.05 0.30 -3.42
C PHE A 31 -6.14 1.23 -3.94
N TRP A 32 -7.23 1.38 -3.19
CA TRP A 32 -8.31 2.29 -3.57
C TRP A 32 -8.00 3.76 -3.26
N GLY A 33 -6.92 4.04 -2.52
CA GLY A 33 -6.63 5.39 -2.04
C GLY A 33 -7.72 5.89 -1.09
N GLU A 34 -8.19 5.01 -0.22
CA GLU A 34 -9.24 5.29 0.77
C GLU A 34 -8.66 5.38 2.18
N LEU A 35 -9.29 6.17 3.03
CA LEU A 35 -9.01 6.18 4.46
C LEU A 35 -9.52 4.87 5.08
N PHE A 36 -8.75 4.33 6.00
CA PHE A 36 -9.15 3.15 6.77
C PHE A 36 -8.73 3.30 8.22
N GLN A 37 -9.45 2.67 9.12
CA GLN A 37 -9.08 2.59 10.52
C GLN A 37 -8.45 1.23 10.79
N PRO A 38 -7.19 1.19 11.26
CA PRO A 38 -6.57 -0.08 11.64
C PRO A 38 -7.39 -0.79 12.72
N ALA A 39 -7.56 -2.09 12.60
CA ALA A 39 -8.38 -2.90 13.51
C ALA A 39 -8.01 -2.74 15.00
N ASN A 40 -6.76 -2.40 15.27
CA ASN A 40 -6.23 -2.23 16.63
C ASN A 40 -6.17 -0.77 17.11
N SER A 41 -6.59 0.21 16.30
CA SER A 41 -6.65 1.61 16.70
C SER A 41 -8.00 1.92 17.30
N LYS A 42 -8.05 2.09 18.63
CA LYS A 42 -9.26 2.50 19.36
C LYS A 42 -9.40 4.02 19.52
N LYS A 43 -8.39 4.77 19.11
CA LYS A 43 -8.36 6.23 19.24
C LYS A 43 -8.79 6.90 17.94
N PRO A 44 -9.50 8.03 18.02
CA PRO A 44 -9.78 8.84 16.83
C PRO A 44 -8.48 9.37 16.24
N TYR A 45 -8.49 9.68 14.94
CA TYR A 45 -7.36 10.33 14.29
C TYR A 45 -7.09 11.71 14.88
N GLN A 46 -5.84 12.02 15.13
CA GLN A 46 -5.38 13.37 15.33
C GLN A 46 -5.39 14.08 13.98
N GLN A 47 -5.88 15.34 13.99
CA GLN A 47 -6.01 16.14 12.77
C GLN A 47 -5.12 17.36 12.83
N GLU A 48 -4.44 17.63 11.73
CA GLU A 48 -3.67 18.86 11.51
C GLU A 48 -4.03 19.41 10.12
N MET A 49 -4.34 20.69 10.05
CA MET A 49 -4.66 21.37 8.79
C MET A 49 -3.56 22.36 8.42
N ALA A 50 -3.15 22.37 7.16
CA ALA A 50 -2.20 23.34 6.61
C ALA A 50 -2.62 23.72 5.19
N GLY A 51 -3.28 24.89 5.04
CA GLY A 51 -3.83 25.33 3.77
C GLY A 51 -4.86 24.36 3.21
N ASP A 52 -4.64 23.86 1.99
CA ASP A 52 -5.52 22.85 1.34
C ASP A 52 -5.25 21.42 1.80
N THR A 53 -4.36 21.22 2.76
CA THR A 53 -3.96 19.87 3.19
C THR A 53 -4.49 19.55 4.56
N ILE A 54 -5.08 18.37 4.71
CA ILE A 54 -5.39 17.76 5.99
C ILE A 54 -4.48 16.55 6.21
N ARG A 55 -3.89 16.47 7.39
CA ARG A 55 -3.12 15.33 7.86
C ARG A 55 -3.88 14.64 8.97
N LEU A 56 -4.13 13.35 8.81
CA LEU A 56 -4.75 12.49 9.82
C LEU A 56 -3.71 11.49 10.30
N SER A 57 -3.53 11.38 11.61
CA SER A 57 -2.55 10.45 12.18
C SER A 57 -3.13 9.65 13.33
N ALA A 58 -2.72 8.38 13.44
CA ALA A 58 -3.08 7.49 14.53
C ALA A 58 -1.90 6.62 14.92
N GLU A 59 -1.72 6.42 16.21
CA GLU A 59 -0.82 5.40 16.71
C GLU A 59 -1.40 4.01 16.42
N VAL A 60 -0.58 3.15 15.84
CA VAL A 60 -0.87 1.75 15.60
C VAL A 60 0.04 0.86 16.45
N HIS A 61 -0.09 -0.44 16.33
CA HIS A 61 0.66 -1.38 17.13
C HIS A 61 2.18 -1.15 17.10
N GLN A 62 2.87 -1.36 18.23
CA GLN A 62 4.34 -1.24 18.40
C GLN A 62 4.92 0.18 18.17
N GLN A 63 4.24 1.23 18.60
CA GLN A 63 4.70 2.61 18.49
C GLN A 63 4.88 3.11 17.05
N ALA A 64 4.24 2.48 16.10
CA ALA A 64 4.18 3.01 14.74
C ALA A 64 3.06 4.04 14.61
N THR A 65 3.26 5.02 13.73
CA THR A 65 2.26 6.04 13.39
C THR A 65 1.81 5.83 11.96
N LEU A 66 0.52 5.59 11.78
CA LEU A 66 -0.14 5.64 10.49
C LEU A 66 -0.57 7.08 10.20
N GLN A 67 -0.26 7.56 9.01
CA GLN A 67 -0.60 8.92 8.61
C GLN A 67 -1.21 8.93 7.21
N PHE A 68 -2.25 9.74 7.05
CA PHE A 68 -2.87 10.07 5.77
C PHE A 68 -2.72 11.55 5.50
N VAL A 69 -2.41 11.90 4.26
CA VAL A 69 -2.36 13.27 3.78
C VAL A 69 -3.34 13.40 2.62
N ALA A 70 -4.29 14.31 2.73
CA ALA A 70 -5.34 14.52 1.73
C ALA A 70 -5.50 16.00 1.36
N SER A 71 -5.90 16.26 0.12
CA SER A 71 -6.33 17.59 -0.32
C SER A 71 -7.78 17.82 0.07
N ILE A 72 -8.05 18.93 0.76
CA ILE A 72 -9.37 19.30 1.21
C ILE A 72 -10.25 19.68 0.03
N SER A 73 -9.77 20.58 -0.85
CA SER A 73 -10.52 21.09 -2.00
C SER A 73 -10.87 20.01 -3.02
N LYS A 74 -9.99 19.03 -3.22
CA LYS A 74 -10.19 17.93 -4.17
C LYS A 74 -10.90 16.73 -3.55
N ALA A 75 -10.93 16.65 -2.20
CA ALA A 75 -11.36 15.48 -1.43
C ALA A 75 -10.67 14.19 -1.91
N LEU A 76 -9.32 14.25 -2.07
CA LEU A 76 -8.49 13.15 -2.56
C LEU A 76 -7.35 12.86 -1.59
N LEU A 77 -7.13 11.59 -1.32
CA LEU A 77 -5.97 11.12 -0.59
C LEU A 77 -4.72 11.31 -1.48
N MET A 78 -3.68 11.93 -0.95
CA MET A 78 -2.42 12.13 -1.66
C MET A 78 -1.35 11.15 -1.22
N GLN A 79 -1.37 10.76 0.06
CA GLN A 79 -0.37 9.86 0.61
C GLN A 79 -0.92 9.09 1.80
N THR A 80 -0.49 7.84 1.93
CA THR A 80 -0.56 7.05 3.16
C THR A 80 0.85 6.67 3.57
N SER A 81 1.21 6.80 4.83
CA SER A 81 2.53 6.39 5.32
C SER A 81 2.46 5.74 6.70
N LEU A 82 3.39 4.83 6.94
CA LEU A 82 3.63 4.18 8.23
C LEU A 82 5.04 4.51 8.69
N THR A 83 5.17 5.14 9.85
CA THR A 83 6.44 5.51 10.44
C THR A 83 6.62 4.78 11.77
N LYS A 84 7.76 4.18 12.00
CA LYS A 84 8.09 3.53 13.26
C LYS A 84 8.80 4.55 14.16
N SER A 85 8.13 4.99 15.24
CA SER A 85 8.66 5.97 16.19
C SER A 85 8.81 7.42 15.67
N ALA A 86 8.56 8.39 16.53
CA ALA A 86 8.68 9.82 16.23
C ALA A 86 10.13 10.27 15.89
N GLN A 87 11.12 9.40 16.07
CA GLN A 87 12.54 9.70 15.84
C GLN A 87 13.04 9.27 14.45
N GLN A 88 12.24 8.50 13.68
CA GLN A 88 12.62 8.13 12.33
C GLN A 88 12.13 9.18 11.32
N THR A 89 13.06 9.78 10.60
CA THR A 89 12.78 10.78 9.57
C THR A 89 12.19 10.16 8.29
N LEU A 90 12.42 8.86 8.06
CA LEU A 90 11.92 8.16 6.86
C LEU A 90 10.82 7.16 7.25
N PRO A 91 9.69 7.15 6.53
CA PRO A 91 8.64 6.16 6.76
C PRO A 91 9.14 4.76 6.42
N LEU A 92 8.68 3.77 7.19
CA LEU A 92 8.85 2.35 6.85
C LEU A 92 8.19 2.02 5.52
N MET A 93 7.03 2.61 5.30
CA MET A 93 6.24 2.46 4.09
C MET A 93 5.60 3.80 3.76
N SER A 94 5.63 4.19 2.48
CA SER A 94 4.79 5.25 1.94
C SER A 94 4.11 4.80 0.67
N TRP A 95 2.92 5.34 0.46
CA TRP A 95 2.08 5.08 -0.68
C TRP A 95 1.55 6.41 -1.19
N ASP A 96 2.12 6.90 -2.27
CA ASP A 96 1.74 8.16 -2.91
C ASP A 96 0.72 7.88 -4.01
N TYR A 97 -0.33 8.70 -4.10
CA TYR A 97 -1.43 8.54 -5.04
C TYR A 97 -1.52 9.73 -5.99
N ASP A 98 -1.73 9.44 -7.26
CA ASP A 98 -1.86 10.46 -8.30
C ASP A 98 -2.76 9.98 -9.45
N ALA A 99 -3.00 10.89 -10.43
CA ALA A 99 -3.74 10.64 -11.65
C ALA A 99 -5.12 10.00 -11.41
N TYR A 100 -5.88 10.56 -10.48
CA TYR A 100 -7.22 10.10 -10.16
C TYR A 100 -8.16 10.17 -11.34
N LYS A 101 -8.89 9.07 -11.61
CA LYS A 101 -9.92 8.98 -12.65
C LYS A 101 -11.25 8.49 -12.07
N PRO A 102 -12.39 8.89 -12.65
CA PRO A 102 -13.68 8.34 -12.27
C PRO A 102 -13.74 6.83 -12.52
N TYR A 103 -14.21 6.08 -11.54
CA TYR A 103 -14.42 4.65 -11.63
C TYR A 103 -15.49 4.18 -10.64
N GLY A 104 -16.56 3.54 -11.15
CA GLY A 104 -17.61 2.99 -10.29
C GLY A 104 -18.30 3.99 -9.35
N GLY A 105 -18.48 5.25 -9.77
CA GLY A 105 -19.07 6.31 -8.94
C GLY A 105 -18.11 6.96 -7.94
N LYS A 106 -16.86 6.53 -7.89
CA LYS A 106 -15.78 7.08 -7.05
C LYS A 106 -14.63 7.58 -7.93
N LYS A 107 -13.64 8.24 -7.32
CA LYS A 107 -12.36 8.54 -7.95
C LYS A 107 -11.33 7.50 -7.53
N PHE A 108 -10.64 6.93 -8.50
CA PHE A 108 -9.64 5.89 -8.30
C PHE A 108 -8.25 6.39 -8.74
N PRO A 109 -7.19 6.24 -7.92
CA PRO A 109 -5.84 6.62 -8.29
C PRO A 109 -5.30 5.65 -9.36
N THR A 110 -4.90 6.16 -10.50
CA THR A 110 -4.35 5.34 -11.59
C THR A 110 -2.83 5.33 -11.60
N MET A 111 -2.19 6.21 -10.85
CA MET A 111 -0.76 6.18 -10.59
C MET A 111 -0.53 6.07 -9.08
N MET A 112 0.27 5.08 -8.68
CA MET A 112 0.65 4.86 -7.30
C MET A 112 2.14 4.60 -7.22
N LYS A 113 2.80 5.23 -6.25
CA LYS A 113 4.21 5.02 -5.96
C LYS A 113 4.34 4.49 -4.54
N MET A 114 4.77 3.27 -4.41
CA MET A 114 5.03 2.62 -3.13
C MET A 114 6.51 2.65 -2.82
N LYS A 115 6.86 3.01 -1.60
CA LYS A 115 8.23 2.90 -1.07
C LYS A 115 8.20 2.07 0.19
N LEU A 116 9.11 1.15 0.31
CA LEU A 116 9.32 0.33 1.51
C LEU A 116 10.76 0.52 1.95
N THR A 117 10.96 0.94 3.19
CA THR A 117 12.29 1.16 3.77
C THR A 117 12.53 0.12 4.87
N THR A 118 13.58 -0.67 4.74
CA THR A 118 14.00 -1.66 5.74
C THR A 118 15.48 -1.44 6.08
N GLY A 119 15.72 -0.85 7.24
CA GLY A 119 17.09 -0.48 7.64
C GLY A 119 17.71 0.52 6.66
N LYS A 120 18.80 0.14 6.00
CA LYS A 120 19.52 0.97 5.00
C LYS A 120 19.02 0.77 3.57
N THR A 121 18.10 -0.15 3.34
CA THR A 121 17.62 -0.52 2.01
C THR A 121 16.23 0.06 1.78
N ALA A 122 16.02 0.65 0.61
CA ALA A 122 14.72 1.11 0.16
C ALA A 122 14.35 0.41 -1.15
N ALA A 123 13.12 -0.09 -1.22
CA ALA A 123 12.54 -0.59 -2.47
C ALA A 123 11.43 0.37 -2.91
N GLN A 124 11.32 0.62 -4.21
CA GLN A 124 10.27 1.45 -4.77
C GLN A 124 9.57 0.72 -5.91
N VAL A 125 8.25 0.76 -5.92
CA VAL A 125 7.41 0.24 -7.00
C VAL A 125 6.48 1.34 -7.48
N THR A 126 6.41 1.56 -8.79
CA THR A 126 5.44 2.47 -9.40
C THR A 126 4.43 1.64 -10.18
N LEU A 127 3.16 1.81 -9.87
CA LEU A 127 2.03 1.21 -10.57
C LEU A 127 1.36 2.26 -11.44
N ASN A 128 1.24 1.97 -12.73
CA ASN A 128 0.43 2.75 -13.66
C ASN A 128 -0.69 1.85 -14.17
N LEU A 129 -1.93 2.17 -13.80
CA LEU A 129 -3.10 1.39 -14.15
C LEU A 129 -3.81 2.02 -15.35
N SER A 130 -4.04 1.22 -16.36
CA SER A 130 -4.75 1.63 -17.57
C SER A 130 -5.91 0.67 -17.85
N ASN A 131 -6.86 1.11 -18.67
CA ASN A 131 -7.98 0.29 -19.11
C ASN A 131 -8.80 -0.31 -17.96
N LEU A 132 -9.09 0.48 -16.93
CA LEU A 132 -9.97 0.08 -15.85
C LEU A 132 -11.35 -0.27 -16.44
N LYS A 133 -11.81 -1.49 -16.21
CA LYS A 133 -13.11 -1.99 -16.67
C LYS A 133 -13.96 -2.32 -15.46
N ASN A 134 -15.24 -1.95 -15.55
CA ASN A 134 -16.26 -2.27 -14.54
C ASN A 134 -17.31 -3.16 -15.21
N ASN A 135 -16.91 -4.37 -15.63
CA ASN A 135 -17.81 -5.36 -16.19
C ASN A 135 -17.91 -6.56 -15.25
N SER A 136 -19.11 -7.13 -15.18
CA SER A 136 -19.45 -8.28 -14.33
C SER A 136 -18.85 -9.61 -14.80
N ASP A 137 -18.25 -9.64 -16.01
CA ASP A 137 -17.84 -10.87 -16.68
C ASP A 137 -16.42 -11.34 -16.31
N TRP A 138 -15.86 -10.73 -15.30
CA TRP A 138 -14.51 -11.04 -14.90
C TRP A 138 -14.48 -12.07 -13.77
N SER A 139 -13.78 -13.16 -14.03
CA SER A 139 -13.56 -14.18 -13.01
C SER A 139 -12.65 -13.64 -11.89
N THR A 140 -13.16 -13.65 -10.66
CA THR A 140 -12.38 -13.30 -9.46
C THR A 140 -11.35 -14.38 -9.06
N ARG A 141 -11.36 -15.53 -9.74
CA ARG A 141 -10.39 -16.61 -9.53
C ARG A 141 -9.10 -16.31 -10.28
N THR A 142 -8.06 -16.04 -9.53
CA THR A 142 -6.68 -16.00 -10.04
C THR A 142 -6.07 -17.39 -9.85
N GLU A 143 -6.21 -18.26 -10.81
CA GLU A 143 -5.49 -19.53 -10.83
C GLU A 143 -4.16 -19.34 -11.55
N VAL A 144 -3.06 -19.62 -10.83
CA VAL A 144 -1.74 -19.59 -11.44
C VAL A 144 -1.48 -20.92 -12.15
N ASN A 145 -1.15 -20.85 -13.44
CA ASN A 145 -0.78 -22.04 -14.19
C ASN A 145 0.58 -22.57 -13.70
N THR A 146 0.53 -23.57 -12.82
CA THR A 146 1.71 -24.18 -12.20
C THR A 146 2.63 -24.89 -13.17
N ASN A 147 2.17 -25.21 -14.39
CA ASN A 147 3.03 -25.77 -15.46
C ASN A 147 3.91 -24.70 -16.10
N LYS A 148 3.48 -23.41 -16.04
CA LYS A 148 4.24 -22.28 -16.62
C LYS A 148 5.02 -21.49 -15.59
N TYR A 149 4.57 -21.52 -14.32
CA TYR A 149 5.10 -20.66 -13.28
C TYR A 149 5.57 -21.49 -12.08
N LYS A 150 6.76 -21.20 -11.58
CA LYS A 150 7.32 -21.82 -10.38
C LYS A 150 7.04 -20.97 -9.17
N GLN A 151 6.51 -21.60 -8.12
CA GLN A 151 6.35 -20.91 -6.82
C GLN A 151 7.71 -20.65 -6.20
N VAL A 152 7.90 -19.44 -5.68
CA VAL A 152 9.10 -19.01 -4.96
C VAL A 152 8.70 -18.33 -3.65
N SER A 153 9.65 -18.22 -2.72
CA SER A 153 9.40 -17.54 -1.45
C SER A 153 9.40 -16.00 -1.62
N VAL A 154 8.75 -15.32 -0.68
CA VAL A 154 8.70 -13.84 -0.62
C VAL A 154 10.10 -13.27 -0.53
N GLU A 155 10.96 -13.88 0.29
CA GLU A 155 12.35 -13.45 0.51
C GLU A 155 13.16 -13.47 -0.79
N SER A 156 12.90 -14.47 -1.65
CA SER A 156 13.59 -14.56 -2.94
C SER A 156 13.20 -13.42 -3.88
N ILE A 157 11.95 -12.98 -3.85
CA ILE A 157 11.48 -11.82 -4.62
C ILE A 157 12.07 -10.52 -4.05
N ILE A 158 12.03 -10.34 -2.73
CA ILE A 158 12.58 -9.15 -2.06
C ILE A 158 14.08 -9.01 -2.37
N LYS A 159 14.87 -10.09 -2.24
CA LYS A 159 16.29 -10.08 -2.59
C LYS A 159 16.54 -9.65 -4.03
N ARG A 160 15.69 -10.07 -4.96
CA ARG A 160 15.84 -9.67 -6.38
C ARG A 160 15.49 -8.23 -6.63
N LEU A 161 14.42 -7.72 -6.00
CA LEU A 161 14.06 -6.31 -6.08
C LEU A 161 15.17 -5.42 -5.53
N GLN A 162 15.82 -5.86 -4.45
CA GLN A 162 16.98 -5.16 -3.87
C GLN A 162 18.19 -5.14 -4.83
N ASN A 163 18.42 -6.23 -5.57
CA ASN A 163 19.53 -6.33 -6.54
C ASN A 163 19.26 -5.59 -7.86
N LEU A 164 18.01 -5.18 -8.11
CA LEU A 164 17.65 -4.37 -9.30
C LEU A 164 17.74 -2.87 -9.04
N SER A 165 17.98 -2.46 -7.78
CA SER A 165 18.04 -1.06 -7.35
C SER A 165 19.47 -0.50 -7.26
N LEU A 166 20.46 -1.20 -7.86
CA LEU A 166 21.86 -0.78 -7.97
C LEU A 166 22.18 -0.29 -9.37
#